data_057f30f8fb4cb6aa5010d14203f54761
#
_entry.id   057f30f8fb4cb6aa5010d14203f54761
#
_cell.length_a   1.000
_cell.length_b   1.000
_cell.length_c   1.000
_cell.angle_alpha   90.00
_cell.angle_beta   90.00
_cell.angle_gamma   90.00
#
_symmetry.space_group_name_H-M   'P 1'
#
loop_
_entity.id
_entity.type
_entity.pdbx_description
1 polymer ?
#
loop_
_entity_poly.entity_id
_entity_poly.type
_entity_poly.pdbx_seq_one_letter_code
_entity_poly.pdbx_strand_id
1 'polypeptide(L)'
;MEQVDGRWTVGDSRRPGGAWLEFRADGLYPHARDSVGQVIPWSRVMLVTRFTLGAKYPKGSYGLMALLGGLPGPWKGRGRGYLHMTLRHPYEDWLAPFDRHPHWYDLTDLALFEALLTQTTNAHEAQKFGDADWLNRAVERLARQQPRPRTAHQIQEAVTQTRQE
;
A
#
# COMPACT_ATOMS: atom_id res chain seq x y z
N MET A 1 -4.74 -1.10 -3.90
CA MET A 1 -5.30 0.26 -3.98
C MET A 1 -6.15 0.37 -5.23
N GLU A 2 -7.11 1.28 -5.27
CA GLU A 2 -7.94 1.57 -6.45
C GLU A 2 -8.21 3.06 -6.57
N GLN A 3 -8.57 3.48 -7.76
CA GLN A 3 -9.03 4.84 -8.00
C GLN A 3 -10.55 4.88 -7.94
N VAL A 4 -11.09 5.73 -7.07
CA VAL A 4 -12.53 5.95 -6.89
C VAL A 4 -12.80 7.45 -6.99
N ASP A 5 -13.62 7.86 -7.96
CA ASP A 5 -13.93 9.26 -8.22
C ASP A 5 -12.70 10.17 -8.34
N GLY A 6 -11.67 9.67 -9.06
CA GLY A 6 -10.41 10.38 -9.27
C GLY A 6 -9.44 10.36 -8.08
N ARG A 7 -9.78 9.69 -6.97
CA ARG A 7 -8.96 9.60 -5.76
C ARG A 7 -8.37 8.21 -5.59
N TRP A 8 -7.11 8.14 -5.20
CA TRP A 8 -6.46 6.87 -4.86
C TRP A 8 -6.79 6.45 -3.45
N THR A 9 -7.33 5.23 -3.28
CA THR A 9 -7.81 4.72 -2.00
C THR A 9 -7.30 3.32 -1.69
N VAL A 10 -7.20 3.02 -0.40
CA VAL A 10 -6.97 1.68 0.16
C VAL A 10 -8.06 1.38 1.17
N GLY A 11 -8.71 0.24 1.03
CA GLY A 11 -9.92 -0.12 1.77
C GLY A 11 -11.18 0.10 0.93
N ASP A 12 -12.34 -0.05 1.54
CA ASP A 12 -13.63 0.11 0.87
C ASP A 12 -14.23 1.50 1.13
N SER A 13 -13.90 2.45 0.25
CA SER A 13 -14.40 3.83 0.33
C SER A 13 -15.90 3.96 0.04
N ARG A 14 -16.53 2.94 -0.54
CA ARG A 14 -17.97 2.94 -0.85
C ARG A 14 -18.82 2.48 0.33
N ARG A 15 -18.19 1.92 1.36
CA ARG A 15 -18.89 1.40 2.53
C ARG A 15 -19.21 2.52 3.51
N PRO A 16 -20.49 2.81 3.80
CA PRO A 16 -20.87 3.81 4.80
C PRO A 16 -20.29 3.46 6.17
N GLY A 17 -19.58 4.41 6.79
CA GLY A 17 -18.93 4.22 8.09
C GLY A 17 -17.78 3.20 8.07
N GLY A 18 -17.24 2.87 6.89
CA GLY A 18 -16.04 2.06 6.75
C GLY A 18 -14.76 2.82 7.08
N ALA A 19 -13.71 2.09 7.44
CA ALA A 19 -12.37 2.63 7.56
C ALA A 19 -11.60 2.43 6.26
N TRP A 20 -10.99 3.47 5.73
CA TRP A 20 -10.21 3.45 4.50
C TRP A 20 -9.20 4.60 4.45
N LEU A 21 -8.25 4.52 3.56
CA LEU A 21 -7.18 5.50 3.42
C LEU A 21 -7.29 6.19 2.07
N GLU A 22 -7.12 7.50 2.05
CA GLU A 22 -7.07 8.32 0.84
C GLU A 22 -5.68 8.93 0.69
N PHE A 23 -5.11 8.77 -0.50
CA PHE A 23 -3.84 9.38 -0.89
C PHE A 23 -4.14 10.73 -1.54
N ARG A 24 -3.84 11.81 -0.82
CA ARG A 24 -4.11 13.20 -1.23
C ARG A 24 -2.82 13.92 -1.54
N ALA A 25 -2.90 15.03 -2.26
CA ALA A 25 -1.74 15.87 -2.55
C ALA A 25 -1.01 16.35 -1.28
N ASP A 26 -1.76 16.67 -0.23
CA ASP A 26 -1.27 17.19 1.04
C ASP A 26 -0.83 16.10 2.04
N GLY A 27 -1.21 14.83 1.82
CA GLY A 27 -0.86 13.74 2.74
C GLY A 27 -1.78 12.54 2.64
N LEU A 28 -1.59 11.61 3.57
CA LEU A 28 -2.45 10.46 3.75
C LEU A 28 -3.62 10.83 4.68
N TYR A 29 -4.84 10.56 4.24
CA TYR A 29 -6.04 10.86 5.01
C TYR A 29 -6.75 9.57 5.43
N PRO A 30 -6.78 9.24 6.72
CA PRO A 30 -7.52 8.10 7.24
C PRO A 30 -8.98 8.48 7.42
N HIS A 31 -9.87 7.73 6.80
CA HIS A 31 -11.30 7.79 7.04
C HIS A 31 -11.67 6.69 8.04
N ALA A 32 -12.32 7.05 9.14
CA ALA A 32 -12.82 6.12 10.13
C ALA A 32 -14.17 6.59 10.67
N ARG A 33 -14.96 5.64 11.19
CA ARG A 33 -16.34 5.88 11.59
C ARG A 33 -16.51 6.98 12.67
N ASP A 34 -15.54 7.05 13.58
CA ASP A 34 -15.65 7.85 14.81
C ASP A 34 -14.54 8.90 14.95
N SER A 35 -13.77 9.14 13.91
CA SER A 35 -12.72 10.15 13.93
C SER A 35 -12.85 11.11 12.75
N VAL A 36 -12.84 12.39 13.04
CA VAL A 36 -12.49 13.39 12.04
C VAL A 36 -11.02 13.15 11.70
N GLY A 37 -10.78 12.48 10.58
CA GLY A 37 -9.44 12.12 10.16
C GLY A 37 -8.56 13.36 10.08
N GLN A 38 -7.38 13.30 10.66
CA GLN A 38 -6.37 14.31 10.47
C GLN A 38 -5.46 13.89 9.33
N VAL A 39 -5.25 14.78 8.37
CA VAL A 39 -4.26 14.56 7.31
C VAL A 39 -2.89 14.33 7.93
N ILE A 40 -2.22 13.27 7.52
CA ILE A 40 -0.83 13.03 7.85
C ILE A 40 -0.01 13.53 6.67
N PRO A 41 0.64 14.71 6.80
CA PRO A 41 1.43 15.27 5.72
C PRO A 41 2.52 14.31 5.28
N TRP A 42 2.78 14.22 3.97
CA TRP A 42 3.85 13.35 3.44
C TRP A 42 5.22 13.65 4.03
N SER A 43 5.47 14.90 4.40
CA SER A 43 6.70 15.30 5.09
C SER A 43 6.89 14.65 6.46
N ARG A 44 5.82 14.18 7.11
CA ARG A 44 5.90 13.45 8.38
C ARG A 44 6.16 11.95 8.17
N VAL A 45 5.85 11.38 7.02
CA VAL A 45 6.07 9.96 6.75
C VAL A 45 7.56 9.70 6.60
N MET A 46 8.12 8.97 7.55
CA MET A 46 9.53 8.63 7.58
C MET A 46 9.78 7.26 6.92
N LEU A 47 8.95 6.29 7.27
CA LEU A 47 9.08 4.92 6.81
C LEU A 47 7.72 4.23 6.81
N VAL A 48 7.42 3.47 5.76
CA VAL A 48 6.37 2.46 5.78
C VAL A 48 7.01 1.13 6.21
N THR A 49 6.61 0.65 7.38
CA THR A 49 7.18 -0.57 7.94
C THR A 49 6.43 -1.82 7.49
N ARG A 50 5.13 -1.71 7.24
CA ARG A 50 4.31 -2.83 6.81
C ARG A 50 2.99 -2.40 6.19
N PHE A 51 2.61 -3.12 5.15
CA PHE A 51 1.26 -3.11 4.58
C PHE A 51 0.65 -4.50 4.70
N THR A 52 -0.53 -4.62 5.29
CA THR A 52 -1.20 -5.91 5.48
C THR A 52 -2.63 -5.83 4.97
N LEU A 53 -3.01 -6.80 4.16
CA LEU A 53 -4.38 -6.98 3.67
C LEU A 53 -4.89 -8.36 4.07
N GLY A 54 -5.88 -8.41 4.98
CA GLY A 54 -6.50 -9.63 5.48
C GLY A 54 -5.92 -10.18 6.79
N ALA A 55 -6.83 -10.59 7.68
CA ALA A 55 -6.50 -10.97 9.06
C ALA A 55 -5.85 -12.35 9.24
N LYS A 56 -5.67 -13.15 8.18
CA LYS A 56 -5.20 -14.55 8.28
C LYS A 56 -3.83 -14.80 7.72
N TYR A 57 -2.96 -13.80 7.69
CA TYR A 57 -1.58 -14.06 7.34
C TYR A 57 -0.84 -14.69 8.52
N PRO A 58 -0.19 -15.84 8.36
CA PRO A 58 0.71 -16.35 9.38
C PRO A 58 1.83 -15.32 9.58
N LYS A 59 2.02 -14.87 10.80
CA LYS A 59 3.12 -13.99 11.17
C LYS A 59 4.43 -14.63 10.69
N GLY A 60 5.15 -13.98 9.81
CA GLY A 60 6.52 -14.37 9.46
C GLY A 60 6.75 -15.04 8.12
N SER A 61 5.73 -15.33 7.30
CA SER A 61 5.93 -16.18 6.10
C SER A 61 5.99 -15.46 4.75
N TYR A 62 5.88 -14.13 4.70
CA TYR A 62 5.94 -13.39 3.43
C TYR A 62 7.24 -13.64 2.66
N GLY A 63 8.37 -13.58 3.37
CA GLY A 63 9.67 -13.83 2.76
C GLY A 63 9.88 -15.29 2.36
N LEU A 64 9.35 -16.22 3.15
CA LEU A 64 9.55 -17.65 2.90
C LEU A 64 8.66 -18.16 1.76
N MET A 65 7.40 -17.69 1.68
CA MET A 65 6.49 -18.09 0.60
C MET A 65 6.87 -17.46 -0.74
N ALA A 66 7.36 -16.23 -0.74
CA ALA A 66 7.91 -15.61 -1.96
C ALA A 66 9.18 -16.32 -2.44
N LEU A 67 10.00 -16.85 -1.52
CA LEU A 67 11.19 -17.65 -1.83
C LEU A 67 10.86 -19.04 -2.38
N LEU A 68 9.72 -19.62 -2.01
CA LEU A 68 9.35 -20.99 -2.42
C LEU A 68 8.64 -21.04 -3.78
N GLY A 69 8.47 -19.91 -4.48
CA GLY A 69 8.02 -19.85 -5.88
C GLY A 69 6.59 -20.34 -6.14
N GLY A 70 5.81 -20.56 -5.09
CA GLY A 70 4.47 -21.09 -5.17
C GLY A 70 3.46 -20.23 -4.44
N LEU A 71 3.17 -19.03 -4.97
CA LEU A 71 2.06 -18.24 -4.44
C LEU A 71 0.75 -18.81 -5.01
N PRO A 72 -0.13 -19.36 -4.17
CA PRO A 72 -1.44 -19.81 -4.64
C PRO A 72 -2.24 -18.62 -5.13
N GLY A 73 -2.97 -18.81 -6.22
CA GLY A 73 -3.77 -17.87 -6.99
C GLY A 73 -4.54 -16.78 -6.23
N PRO A 74 -5.51 -16.12 -6.85
CA PRO A 74 -6.11 -14.90 -6.35
C PRO A 74 -6.61 -15.08 -4.91
N TRP A 75 -6.09 -14.26 -4.00
CA TRP A 75 -6.40 -14.32 -2.59
C TRP A 75 -7.30 -13.16 -2.17
N LYS A 76 -8.40 -13.48 -1.51
CA LYS A 76 -9.31 -12.48 -0.94
C LYS A 76 -9.28 -12.56 0.57
N GLY A 77 -8.55 -11.69 1.20
CA GLY A 77 -8.61 -11.55 2.64
C GLY A 77 -10.03 -11.17 3.10
N ARG A 78 -10.60 -11.97 3.98
CA ARG A 78 -11.77 -11.57 4.76
C ARG A 78 -11.28 -10.97 6.06
N GLY A 79 -10.98 -9.73 6.12
CA GLY A 79 -10.50 -9.11 7.34
C GLY A 79 -10.06 -7.68 7.11
N ARG A 80 -9.78 -7.01 8.19
CA ARG A 80 -9.22 -5.67 8.20
C ARG A 80 -7.77 -5.75 7.77
N GLY A 81 -7.33 -4.77 7.01
CA GLY A 81 -5.94 -4.51 6.76
C GLY A 81 -5.45 -3.33 7.58
N TYR A 82 -4.18 -3.08 7.52
CA TYR A 82 -3.58 -1.88 8.10
C TYR A 82 -2.31 -1.48 7.36
N LEU A 83 -2.04 -0.19 7.41
CA LEU A 83 -0.78 0.40 7.03
C LEU A 83 -0.05 0.81 8.30
N HIS A 84 1.17 0.32 8.51
CA HIS A 84 2.01 0.68 9.63
C HIS A 84 3.14 1.59 9.14
N MET A 85 3.27 2.74 9.75
CA MET A 85 4.27 3.76 9.42
C MET A 85 4.96 4.27 10.66
N THR A 86 6.21 4.71 10.50
CA THR A 86 6.88 5.55 11.47
C THR A 86 6.80 7.00 10.99
N LEU A 87 6.30 7.86 11.84
CA LEU A 87 6.18 9.30 11.60
C LEU A 87 7.27 10.06 12.36
N ARG A 88 7.60 11.27 11.88
CA ARG A 88 8.54 12.20 12.54
C ARG A 88 7.83 13.49 12.96
N HIS A 89 8.39 14.12 14.01
CA HIS A 89 7.97 15.41 14.53
C HIS A 89 6.49 15.48 14.97
N PRO A 90 6.06 14.76 16.03
CA PRO A 90 6.85 13.88 16.89
C PRO A 90 7.11 12.51 16.26
N TYR A 91 8.11 11.80 16.77
CA TYR A 91 8.34 10.40 16.39
C TYR A 91 7.26 9.52 17.02
N GLU A 92 6.53 8.82 16.18
CA GLU A 92 5.48 7.90 16.62
C GLU A 92 5.32 6.75 15.63
N ASP A 93 4.98 5.58 16.16
CA ASP A 93 4.48 4.47 15.35
C ASP A 93 2.99 4.68 15.12
N TRP A 94 2.62 4.79 13.84
CA TRP A 94 1.25 5.07 13.46
C TRP A 94 0.66 3.91 12.67
N LEU A 95 -0.52 3.47 13.12
CA LEU A 95 -1.26 2.36 12.52
C LEU A 95 -2.55 2.89 11.92
N ALA A 96 -2.68 2.78 10.61
CA ALA A 96 -3.90 3.10 9.89
C ALA A 96 -4.68 1.84 9.54
N PRO A 97 -5.73 1.50 10.28
CA PRO A 97 -6.60 0.40 9.93
C PRO A 97 -7.47 0.78 8.74
N PHE A 98 -7.77 -0.21 7.90
CA PHE A 98 -8.77 -0.08 6.85
C PHE A 98 -9.62 -1.35 6.76
N ASP A 99 -10.86 -1.18 6.31
CA ASP A 99 -11.78 -2.28 6.09
C ASP A 99 -11.41 -3.08 4.85
N ARG A 100 -12.07 -4.20 4.70
CA ARG A 100 -11.89 -5.12 3.58
C ARG A 100 -12.04 -4.39 2.25
N HIS A 101 -11.04 -4.56 1.38
CA HIS A 101 -11.11 -4.09 0.00
C HIS A 101 -12.12 -4.93 -0.79
N PRO A 102 -12.94 -4.31 -1.69
CA PRO A 102 -13.95 -5.04 -2.45
C PRO A 102 -13.37 -5.97 -3.51
N HIS A 103 -12.16 -5.69 -4.01
CA HIS A 103 -11.50 -6.45 -5.06
C HIS A 103 -10.61 -7.58 -4.54
N TRP A 104 -10.36 -8.53 -5.44
CA TRP A 104 -9.37 -9.57 -5.24
C TRP A 104 -8.01 -9.09 -5.72
N TYR A 105 -6.99 -9.32 -4.93
CA TYR A 105 -5.61 -9.07 -5.31
C TYR A 105 -4.81 -10.36 -5.18
N ASP A 106 -3.89 -10.59 -6.09
CA ASP A 106 -2.91 -11.65 -5.90
C ASP A 106 -1.78 -11.17 -4.95
N LEU A 107 -0.99 -12.13 -4.49
CA LEU A 107 0.10 -11.81 -3.55
C LEU A 107 1.20 -10.98 -4.21
N THR A 108 1.39 -11.12 -5.52
CA THR A 108 2.36 -10.33 -6.27
C THR A 108 1.94 -8.86 -6.31
N ASP A 109 0.66 -8.57 -6.52
CA ASP A 109 0.15 -7.18 -6.49
C ASP A 109 0.34 -6.53 -5.12
N LEU A 110 0.08 -7.29 -4.05
CA LEU A 110 0.29 -6.82 -2.68
C LEU A 110 1.77 -6.56 -2.40
N ALA A 111 2.65 -7.47 -2.81
CA ALA A 111 4.08 -7.35 -2.61
C ALA A 111 4.68 -6.19 -3.43
N LEU A 112 4.21 -5.97 -4.66
CA LEU A 112 4.60 -4.83 -5.49
C LEU A 112 4.18 -3.51 -4.84
N PHE A 113 2.96 -3.44 -4.32
CA PHE A 113 2.49 -2.24 -3.64
C PHE A 113 3.23 -1.97 -2.32
N GLU A 114 3.46 -2.99 -1.50
CA GLU A 114 4.26 -2.86 -0.28
C GLU A 114 5.69 -2.40 -0.59
N ALA A 115 6.32 -2.98 -1.62
CA ALA A 115 7.64 -2.58 -2.05
C ALA A 115 7.67 -1.13 -2.58
N LEU A 116 6.63 -0.71 -3.33
CA LEU A 116 6.50 0.68 -3.79
C LEU A 116 6.44 1.66 -2.61
N LEU A 117 5.58 1.37 -1.62
CA LEU A 117 5.48 2.18 -0.41
C LEU A 117 6.83 2.25 0.31
N THR A 118 7.45 1.10 0.57
CA THR A 118 8.69 1.01 1.35
C THR A 118 9.87 1.68 0.64
N GLN A 119 10.08 1.42 -0.64
CA GLN A 119 11.19 2.02 -1.39
C GLN A 119 11.04 3.53 -1.54
N THR A 120 9.82 4.02 -1.79
CA THR A 120 9.56 5.46 -1.97
C THR A 120 9.75 6.21 -0.66
N THR A 121 9.30 5.66 0.46
CA THR A 121 9.52 6.29 1.77
C THR A 121 10.98 6.21 2.23
N ASN A 122 11.68 5.10 1.97
CA ASN A 122 13.11 4.96 2.28
C ASN A 122 13.98 5.95 1.49
N ALA A 123 13.56 6.31 0.29
CA ALA A 123 14.23 7.34 -0.51
C ALA A 123 13.83 8.77 -0.10
N HIS A 124 13.02 8.94 0.94
CA HIS A 124 12.50 10.24 1.38
C HIS A 124 11.62 10.95 0.33
N GLU A 125 10.96 10.20 -0.52
CA GLU A 125 10.13 10.67 -1.62
C GLU A 125 8.62 10.43 -1.38
N ALA A 126 8.19 10.32 -0.13
CA ALA A 126 6.79 10.03 0.22
C ALA A 126 5.77 10.99 -0.44
N GLN A 127 6.18 12.24 -0.70
CA GLN A 127 5.35 13.24 -1.39
C GLN A 127 4.91 12.82 -2.81
N LYS A 128 5.63 11.90 -3.46
CA LYS A 128 5.22 11.35 -4.76
C LYS A 128 3.86 10.65 -4.70
N PHE A 129 3.47 10.11 -3.55
CA PHE A 129 2.14 9.52 -3.37
C PHE A 129 1.00 10.54 -3.41
N GLY A 130 1.30 11.81 -3.25
CA GLY A 130 0.35 12.91 -3.43
C GLY A 130 0.22 13.38 -4.88
N ASP A 131 1.14 12.98 -5.75
CA ASP A 131 1.06 13.25 -7.19
C ASP A 131 0.23 12.14 -7.87
N ALA A 132 -1.01 12.49 -8.24
CA ALA A 132 -1.93 11.54 -8.84
C ALA A 132 -1.42 11.00 -10.19
N ASP A 133 -0.73 11.81 -10.98
CA ASP A 133 -0.22 11.41 -12.29
C ASP A 133 0.96 10.45 -12.14
N TRP A 134 1.88 10.72 -11.21
CA TRP A 134 2.95 9.79 -10.88
C TRP A 134 2.39 8.46 -10.38
N LEU A 135 1.43 8.52 -9.46
CA LEU A 135 0.84 7.31 -8.88
C LEU A 135 0.07 6.48 -9.90
N ASN A 136 -0.63 7.15 -10.84
CA ASN A 136 -1.28 6.49 -11.98
C ASN A 136 -0.25 5.73 -12.82
N ARG A 137 0.81 6.40 -13.26
CA ARG A 137 1.87 5.78 -14.05
C ARG A 137 2.52 4.60 -13.32
N ALA A 138 2.86 4.79 -12.06
CA ALA A 138 3.50 3.75 -11.25
C ALA A 138 2.62 2.51 -11.10
N VAL A 139 1.35 2.68 -10.74
CA VAL A 139 0.40 1.57 -10.58
C VAL A 139 0.13 0.85 -11.91
N GLU A 140 -0.11 1.60 -13.00
CA GLU A 140 -0.32 0.99 -14.31
C GLU A 140 0.89 0.21 -14.79
N ARG A 141 2.10 0.73 -14.60
CA ARG A 141 3.33 0.06 -15.02
C ARG A 141 3.52 -1.24 -14.25
N LEU A 142 3.37 -1.22 -12.92
CA LEU A 142 3.47 -2.42 -12.10
C LEU A 142 2.40 -3.45 -12.45
N ALA A 143 1.18 -3.01 -12.74
CA ALA A 143 0.09 -3.90 -13.13
C ALA A 143 0.30 -4.57 -14.51
N ARG A 144 0.96 -3.87 -15.44
CA ARG A 144 1.24 -4.37 -16.80
C ARG A 144 2.54 -5.15 -16.93
N GLN A 145 3.32 -5.26 -15.85
CA GLN A 145 4.64 -5.90 -15.93
C GLN A 145 4.56 -7.37 -16.36
N GLN A 146 5.30 -7.70 -17.41
CA GLN A 146 5.42 -9.06 -17.94
C GLN A 146 6.93 -9.37 -18.19
N PRO A 147 7.41 -10.53 -17.80
CA PRO A 147 6.72 -11.54 -16.98
C PRO A 147 6.44 -11.04 -15.56
N ARG A 148 5.38 -11.53 -14.94
CA ARG A 148 5.06 -11.19 -13.53
C ARG A 148 6.23 -11.56 -12.61
N PRO A 149 6.68 -10.68 -11.73
CA PRO A 149 7.73 -10.99 -10.78
C PRO A 149 7.30 -12.09 -9.81
N ARG A 150 8.19 -13.05 -9.57
CA ARG A 150 7.94 -14.23 -8.74
C ARG A 150 8.83 -14.31 -7.51
N THR A 151 9.90 -13.52 -7.48
CA THR A 151 10.84 -13.48 -6.36
C THR A 151 10.89 -12.10 -5.73
N ALA A 152 11.31 -12.03 -4.46
CA ALA A 152 11.49 -10.75 -3.78
C ALA A 152 12.45 -9.83 -4.55
N HIS A 153 13.53 -10.37 -5.11
CA HIS A 153 14.49 -9.60 -5.90
C HIS A 153 13.83 -8.98 -7.14
N GLN A 154 13.07 -9.75 -7.91
CA GLN A 154 12.36 -9.24 -9.10
C GLN A 154 11.32 -8.16 -8.74
N ILE A 155 10.63 -8.31 -7.60
CA ILE A 155 9.70 -7.29 -7.08
C ILE A 155 10.45 -6.00 -6.78
N GLN A 156 11.58 -6.09 -6.06
CA GLN A 156 12.38 -4.92 -5.71
C GLN A 156 12.93 -4.21 -6.96
N GLU A 157 13.41 -4.97 -7.93
CA GLU A 157 13.92 -4.45 -9.19
C GLU A 157 12.82 -3.75 -10.01
N ALA A 158 11.66 -4.38 -10.15
CA ALA A 158 10.51 -3.83 -10.84
C ALA A 158 10.06 -2.48 -10.28
N VAL A 159 10.01 -2.39 -8.96
CA VAL A 159 9.64 -1.16 -8.27
C VAL A 159 10.73 -0.10 -8.41
N THR A 160 12.00 -0.47 -8.31
CA THR A 160 13.12 0.46 -8.50
C THR A 160 13.07 1.12 -9.89
N GLN A 161 12.86 0.32 -10.95
CA GLN A 161 12.71 0.82 -12.30
C GLN A 161 11.50 1.76 -12.46
N THR A 162 10.37 1.39 -11.83
CA THR A 162 9.14 2.19 -11.89
C THR A 162 9.30 3.56 -11.22
N ARG A 163 10.07 3.63 -10.13
CA ARG A 163 10.26 4.88 -9.38
C ARG A 163 11.19 5.89 -10.06
N GLN A 164 12.08 5.42 -10.93
CA GLN A 164 13.07 6.26 -11.62
C GLN A 164 12.50 7.03 -12.83
N GLU A 165 11.30 6.68 -13.25
CA GLU A 165 10.58 7.32 -14.37
C GLU A 165 9.43 8.20 -13.85
#